data_60a38d3e66b22a9af4ede0d9c0f403a8
#
_entry.id   60a38d3e66b22a9af4ede0d9c0f403a8
#
_cell.length_a   1.000
_cell.length_b   1.000
_cell.length_c   1.000
_cell.angle_alpha   90.00
_cell.angle_beta   90.00
_cell.angle_gamma   90.00
#
_symmetry.space_group_name_H-M   'P 1'
#
loop_
_entity.id
_entity.type
_entity.pdbx_description
1 polymer ?
#
loop_
_entity_poly.entity_id
_entity_poly.type
_entity_poly.pdbx_seq_one_letter_code
_entity_poly.pdbx_strand_id
1 'polypeptide(L)'
;MLLCYISSTVLLFKTNPTSGVPVYLQLVEQVKHAIDVGALRAGDQLPGIRRVAEDLVINPNTVAKAYRDLEHEGVIELRQGSGAFVAEAGPTRRVAQMKAAQPVLQAAIDRLIRDGLTGDDIRRLVEAELLRLADKPRARK
;
A
#
# COMPACT_ATOMS: atom_id res chain seq x y z
N MET A 1 2.59 29.22 7.04
CA MET A 1 3.56 28.36 7.77
C MET A 1 2.98 27.06 8.29
N LEU A 2 1.82 27.11 8.88
CA LEU A 2 1.10 25.90 9.32
C LEU A 2 0.64 24.99 8.16
N LEU A 3 0.34 25.55 7.00
CA LEU A 3 -0.14 24.82 5.83
C LEU A 3 0.92 23.92 5.17
N CYS A 4 2.18 24.33 5.16
CA CYS A 4 3.28 23.49 4.66
C CYS A 4 3.61 22.33 5.60
N TYR A 5 3.28 22.49 6.86
CA TYR A 5 3.49 21.47 7.89
C TYR A 5 2.39 20.40 7.85
N ILE A 6 1.21 20.81 7.47
CA ILE A 6 0.03 19.94 7.40
C ILE A 6 0.17 18.93 6.26
N SER A 7 0.81 19.31 5.16
CA SER A 7 1.07 18.37 4.06
C SER A 7 1.97 17.20 4.46
N SER A 8 2.88 17.45 5.39
CA SER A 8 3.78 16.39 5.88
C SER A 8 3.18 15.58 7.02
N THR A 9 2.10 16.05 7.62
CA THR A 9 1.52 15.46 8.84
C THR A 9 0.30 14.61 8.54
N VAL A 10 -0.13 14.59 7.30
CA VAL A 10 -1.37 13.89 6.90
C VAL A 10 -1.23 12.37 6.99
N LEU A 11 0.00 11.86 6.97
CA LEU A 11 0.22 10.43 7.14
C LEU A 11 0.52 10.13 8.62
N LEU A 12 -0.51 10.05 9.43
CA LEU A 12 -0.42 9.52 10.78
C LEU A 12 -0.43 8.00 10.72
N PHE A 13 0.75 7.42 10.83
CA PHE A 13 0.87 5.97 10.96
C PHE A 13 0.28 5.52 12.29
N LYS A 14 -0.47 4.42 12.23
CA LYS A 14 -0.99 3.74 13.41
C LYS A 14 -0.55 2.29 13.36
N THR A 15 -0.13 1.76 14.48
CA THR A 15 0.20 0.35 14.60
C THR A 15 -0.76 -0.35 15.54
N ASN A 16 -1.14 -1.57 15.18
CA ASN A 16 -1.95 -2.43 16.02
C ASN A 16 -1.18 -3.73 16.29
N PRO A 17 -0.54 -3.87 17.47
CA PRO A 17 0.25 -5.07 17.77
C PRO A 17 -0.59 -6.34 17.92
N THR A 18 -1.90 -6.22 18.10
CA THR A 18 -2.81 -7.35 18.29
C THR A 18 -3.45 -7.86 17.01
N SER A 19 -3.18 -7.20 15.87
CA SER A 19 -3.82 -7.56 14.58
C SER A 19 -3.28 -8.86 13.97
N GLY A 20 -2.15 -9.37 14.44
CA GLY A 20 -1.47 -10.51 13.82
C GLY A 20 -0.70 -10.18 12.54
N VAL A 21 -0.85 -8.97 12.01
CA VAL A 21 -0.10 -8.50 10.83
C VAL A 21 1.21 -7.87 11.29
N PRO A 22 2.35 -8.23 10.69
CA PRO A 22 3.63 -7.59 11.01
C PRO A 22 3.57 -6.07 10.87
N VAL A 23 4.21 -5.35 11.79
CA VAL A 23 4.13 -3.88 11.83
C VAL A 23 4.60 -3.24 10.52
N TYR A 24 5.68 -3.75 9.92
CA TYR A 24 6.18 -3.19 8.65
C TYR A 24 5.13 -3.29 7.52
N LEU A 25 4.35 -4.37 7.48
CA LEU A 25 3.26 -4.53 6.50
C LEU A 25 2.12 -3.55 6.78
N GLN A 26 1.81 -3.29 8.05
CA GLN A 26 0.82 -2.27 8.40
C GLN A 26 1.23 -0.90 7.87
N LEU A 27 2.51 -0.54 7.98
CA LEU A 27 3.04 0.72 7.44
C LEU A 27 2.96 0.76 5.90
N VAL A 28 3.33 -0.33 5.24
CA VAL A 28 3.25 -0.46 3.78
C VAL A 28 1.82 -0.24 3.30
N GLU A 29 0.86 -0.93 3.91
CA GLU A 29 -0.54 -0.83 3.52
C GLU A 29 -1.13 0.56 3.78
N GLN A 30 -0.73 1.23 4.85
CA GLN A 30 -1.17 2.59 5.14
C GLN A 30 -0.67 3.60 4.12
N VAL A 31 0.58 3.49 3.66
CA VAL A 31 1.11 4.34 2.58
C VAL A 31 0.35 4.11 1.29
N LYS A 32 0.17 2.86 0.91
CA LYS A 32 -0.59 2.50 -0.31
C LYS A 32 -2.01 3.02 -0.26
N HIS A 33 -2.68 2.85 0.87
CA HIS A 33 -4.04 3.35 1.07
C HIS A 33 -4.11 4.87 0.96
N ALA A 34 -3.17 5.59 1.59
CA ALA A 34 -3.12 7.04 1.51
C ALA A 34 -2.95 7.55 0.06
N ILE A 35 -2.17 6.83 -0.75
CA ILE A 35 -2.01 7.13 -2.17
C ILE A 35 -3.30 6.84 -2.93
N ASP A 36 -3.92 5.70 -2.67
CA ASP A 36 -5.13 5.26 -3.36
C ASP A 36 -6.31 6.23 -3.13
N VAL A 37 -6.42 6.78 -1.92
CA VAL A 37 -7.48 7.75 -1.58
C VAL A 37 -7.11 9.21 -1.89
N GLY A 38 -5.91 9.47 -2.40
CA GLY A 38 -5.45 10.81 -2.75
C GLY A 38 -4.95 11.65 -1.58
N ALA A 39 -4.79 11.08 -0.39
CA ALA A 39 -4.19 11.77 0.77
C ALA A 39 -2.69 12.02 0.56
N LEU A 40 -2.01 11.12 -0.13
CA LEU A 40 -0.66 11.30 -0.62
C LEU A 40 -0.67 11.39 -2.14
N ARG A 41 0.05 12.36 -2.68
CA ARG A 41 0.18 12.61 -4.11
C ARG A 41 1.61 12.36 -4.56
N ALA A 42 1.78 12.17 -5.87
CA ALA A 42 3.10 12.07 -6.48
C ALA A 42 3.98 13.26 -6.08
N GLY A 43 5.21 12.97 -5.66
CA GLY A 43 6.17 13.98 -5.22
C GLY A 43 6.06 14.39 -3.74
N ASP A 44 5.00 13.98 -3.04
CA ASP A 44 4.87 14.29 -1.61
C ASP A 44 5.95 13.59 -0.80
N GLN A 45 6.48 14.30 0.18
CA GLN A 45 7.49 13.76 1.09
C GLN A 45 6.84 12.95 2.20
N LEU A 46 7.39 11.77 2.44
CA LEU A 46 7.02 10.92 3.58
C LEU A 46 7.82 11.32 4.82
N PRO A 47 7.28 11.05 6.02
CA PRO A 47 8.06 11.25 7.25
C PRO A 47 9.35 10.43 7.23
N GLY A 48 10.43 10.97 7.80
CA GLY A 48 11.69 10.27 7.93
C GLY A 48 11.58 9.01 8.80
N ILE A 49 12.40 8.01 8.50
CA ILE A 49 12.40 6.71 9.18
C ILE A 49 12.54 6.88 10.70
N ARG A 50 13.49 7.70 11.13
CA ARG A 50 13.75 7.94 12.56
C ARG A 50 12.55 8.57 13.26
N ARG A 51 11.92 9.53 12.61
CA ARG A 51 10.74 10.21 13.17
C ARG A 51 9.56 9.25 13.33
N VAL A 52 9.28 8.46 12.32
CA VAL A 52 8.21 7.46 12.40
C VAL A 52 8.47 6.46 13.51
N ALA A 53 9.70 5.98 13.62
CA ALA A 53 10.10 5.05 14.67
C ALA A 53 9.93 5.64 16.08
N GLU A 54 10.29 6.90 16.26
CA GLU A 54 10.12 7.62 17.53
C GLU A 54 8.64 7.82 17.87
N ASP A 55 7.84 8.28 16.89
CA ASP A 55 6.41 8.55 17.09
C ASP A 55 5.61 7.28 17.42
N LEU A 56 5.96 6.15 16.80
CA LEU A 56 5.30 4.87 17.02
C LEU A 56 5.94 4.00 18.11
N VAL A 57 7.09 4.42 18.63
CA VAL A 57 7.88 3.65 19.61
C VAL A 57 8.18 2.25 19.09
N ILE A 58 8.73 2.18 17.89
CA ILE A 58 9.13 0.93 17.21
C ILE A 58 10.58 1.01 16.76
N ASN A 59 11.14 -0.14 16.40
CA ASN A 59 12.49 -0.20 15.88
C ASN A 59 12.60 0.52 14.54
N PRO A 60 13.60 1.42 14.36
CA PRO A 60 13.84 2.08 13.06
C PRO A 60 14.03 1.12 11.90
N ASN A 61 14.58 -0.08 12.14
CA ASN A 61 14.75 -1.09 11.11
C ASN A 61 13.41 -1.61 10.57
N THR A 62 12.37 -1.63 11.39
CA THR A 62 11.01 -1.97 10.96
C THR A 62 10.46 -0.94 9.97
N VAL A 63 10.65 0.34 10.24
CA VAL A 63 10.26 1.42 9.32
C VAL A 63 11.10 1.36 8.05
N ALA A 64 12.42 1.15 8.20
CA ALA A 64 13.32 1.03 7.05
C ALA A 64 12.93 -0.13 6.13
N LYS A 65 12.51 -1.27 6.70
CA LYS A 65 12.01 -2.40 5.91
C LYS A 65 10.76 -2.04 5.13
N ALA A 66 9.80 -1.37 5.77
CA ALA A 66 8.58 -0.91 5.09
C ALA A 66 8.90 0.02 3.92
N TYR A 67 9.79 0.97 4.12
CA TYR A 67 10.19 1.92 3.08
C TYR A 67 10.96 1.26 1.93
N ARG A 68 11.82 0.29 2.23
CA ARG A 68 12.50 -0.48 1.19
C ARG A 68 11.53 -1.30 0.36
N ASP A 69 10.56 -1.93 0.99
CA ASP A 69 9.54 -2.69 0.27
C ASP A 69 8.71 -1.77 -0.65
N LEU A 70 8.33 -0.59 -0.17
CA LEU A 70 7.63 0.41 -0.97
C LEU A 70 8.49 0.93 -2.14
N GLU A 71 9.77 1.16 -1.91
CA GLU A 71 10.71 1.56 -2.97
C GLU A 71 10.86 0.45 -4.02
N HIS A 72 11.01 -0.78 -3.57
CA HIS A 72 11.14 -1.93 -4.45
C HIS A 72 9.91 -2.11 -5.34
N GLU A 73 8.72 -1.82 -4.82
CA GLU A 73 7.47 -1.85 -5.57
C GLU A 73 7.28 -0.61 -6.47
N GLY A 74 8.17 0.37 -6.40
CA GLY A 74 8.08 1.60 -7.19
C GLY A 74 7.04 2.59 -6.66
N VAL A 75 6.56 2.41 -5.44
CA VAL A 75 5.56 3.30 -4.81
C VAL A 75 6.20 4.59 -4.30
N ILE A 76 7.42 4.49 -3.76
CA ILE A 76 8.18 5.62 -3.26
C ILE A 76 9.59 5.63 -3.84
N GLU A 77 10.25 6.78 -3.74
CA GLU A 77 11.67 6.98 -4.06
C GLU A 77 12.41 7.39 -2.79
N LEU A 78 13.50 6.69 -2.49
CA LEU A 78 14.43 7.10 -1.44
C LEU A 78 15.52 7.97 -2.08
N ARG A 79 15.55 9.25 -1.70
CA ARG A 79 16.58 10.19 -2.15
C ARG A 79 17.60 10.36 -1.04
N GLN A 80 18.82 9.97 -1.32
CA GLN A 80 19.91 10.04 -0.35
C GLN A 80 20.10 11.47 0.14
N GLY A 81 20.06 11.66 1.47
CA GLY A 81 20.20 12.97 2.11
C GLY A 81 18.92 13.82 2.10
N SER A 82 17.90 13.48 1.35
CA SER A 82 16.66 14.27 1.22
C SER A 82 15.43 13.59 1.81
N GLY A 83 15.41 12.25 1.90
CA GLY A 83 14.33 11.48 2.48
C GLY A 83 13.57 10.62 1.48
N ALA A 84 12.35 10.26 1.85
CA ALA A 84 11.46 9.43 1.06
C ALA A 84 10.34 10.27 0.43
N PHE A 85 10.06 10.02 -0.84
CA PHE A 85 9.05 10.75 -1.61
C PHE A 85 8.17 9.78 -2.36
N VAL A 86 6.90 10.13 -2.51
CA VAL A 86 5.98 9.35 -3.36
C VAL A 86 6.46 9.44 -4.81
N ALA A 87 6.64 8.29 -5.45
CA ALA A 87 7.14 8.23 -6.83
C ALA A 87 6.13 8.83 -7.81
N GLU A 88 6.60 9.64 -8.73
CA GLU A 88 5.71 10.33 -9.69
C GLU A 88 5.05 9.37 -10.67
N ALA A 89 5.81 8.42 -11.20
CA ALA A 89 5.30 7.46 -12.18
C ALA A 89 4.55 6.29 -11.52
N GLY A 90 5.00 5.83 -10.35
CA GLY A 90 4.48 4.67 -9.66
C GLY A 90 3.03 4.81 -9.21
N PRO A 91 2.66 5.84 -8.44
CA PRO A 91 1.29 6.02 -7.98
C PRO A 91 0.31 6.26 -9.12
N THR A 92 0.67 7.10 -10.09
CA THR A 92 -0.17 7.39 -11.25
C THR A 92 -0.45 6.12 -12.05
N ARG A 93 0.58 5.32 -12.30
CA ARG A 93 0.46 4.04 -13.01
C ARG A 93 -0.42 3.07 -12.23
N ARG A 94 -0.21 2.96 -10.93
CA ARG A 94 -1.01 2.09 -10.06
C ARG A 94 -2.48 2.50 -10.06
N VAL A 95 -2.78 3.78 -9.89
CA VAL A 95 -4.15 4.30 -9.94
C VAL A 95 -4.80 4.00 -11.28
N ALA A 96 -4.09 4.23 -12.38
CA ALA A 96 -4.60 3.90 -13.71
C ALA A 96 -4.85 2.40 -13.88
N GLN A 97 -3.95 1.55 -13.36
CA GLN A 97 -4.12 0.11 -13.39
C GLN A 97 -5.33 -0.35 -12.56
N MET A 98 -5.53 0.22 -11.38
CA MET A 98 -6.68 -0.09 -10.52
C MET A 98 -7.99 0.32 -11.18
N LYS A 99 -8.03 1.52 -11.79
CA LYS A 99 -9.21 1.98 -12.52
C LYS A 99 -9.53 1.10 -13.72
N ALA A 100 -8.51 0.67 -14.46
CA ALA A 100 -8.70 -0.23 -15.61
C ALA A 100 -9.14 -1.64 -15.19
N ALA A 101 -8.70 -2.11 -14.04
CA ALA A 101 -9.05 -3.43 -13.51
C ALA A 101 -10.47 -3.47 -12.92
N GLN A 102 -10.96 -2.37 -12.40
CA GLN A 102 -12.27 -2.31 -11.73
C GLN A 102 -13.42 -2.84 -12.59
N PRO A 103 -13.61 -2.39 -13.86
CA PRO A 103 -14.70 -2.91 -14.68
C PRO A 103 -14.54 -4.40 -15.02
N VAL A 104 -13.32 -4.89 -15.14
CA VAL A 104 -13.06 -6.34 -15.35
C VAL A 104 -13.53 -7.15 -14.15
N LEU A 105 -13.16 -6.73 -12.97
CA LEU A 105 -13.59 -7.38 -11.73
C LEU A 105 -15.10 -7.30 -11.56
N GLN A 106 -15.69 -6.15 -11.81
CA GLN A 106 -17.13 -5.95 -11.71
C GLN A 106 -17.90 -6.88 -12.65
N ALA A 107 -17.47 -6.98 -13.90
CA ALA A 107 -18.10 -7.87 -14.88
C ALA A 107 -18.01 -9.34 -14.46
N ALA A 108 -16.87 -9.75 -13.90
CA ALA A 108 -16.67 -11.10 -13.39
C ALA A 108 -17.61 -11.40 -12.21
N ILE A 109 -17.71 -10.47 -11.26
CA ILE A 109 -18.60 -10.61 -10.09
C ILE A 109 -20.06 -10.68 -10.54
N ASP A 110 -20.49 -9.78 -11.44
CA ASP A 110 -21.86 -9.76 -11.94
C ASP A 110 -22.23 -11.08 -12.62
N ARG A 111 -21.27 -11.66 -13.36
CA ARG A 111 -21.49 -12.97 -13.97
C ARG A 111 -21.66 -14.08 -12.92
N LEU A 112 -20.79 -14.12 -11.92
CA LEU A 112 -20.87 -15.13 -10.86
C LEU A 112 -22.19 -15.03 -10.07
N ILE A 113 -22.67 -13.81 -9.83
CA ILE A 113 -23.97 -13.59 -9.19
C ILE A 113 -25.10 -14.13 -10.07
N ARG A 114 -25.07 -13.87 -11.37
CA ARG A 114 -26.07 -14.42 -12.32
C ARG A 114 -26.03 -15.95 -12.37
N ASP A 115 -24.87 -16.55 -12.17
CA ASP A 115 -24.69 -18.00 -12.11
C ASP A 115 -25.16 -18.60 -10.76
N GLY A 116 -25.62 -17.76 -9.83
CA GLY A 116 -26.23 -18.16 -8.57
C GLY A 116 -25.30 -18.18 -7.35
N LEU A 117 -24.09 -17.64 -7.47
CA LEU A 117 -23.18 -17.55 -6.35
C LEU A 117 -23.53 -16.38 -5.44
N THR A 118 -23.34 -16.59 -4.14
CA THR A 118 -23.48 -15.52 -3.14
C THR A 118 -22.20 -14.69 -3.02
N GLY A 119 -22.29 -13.53 -2.38
CA GLY A 119 -21.11 -12.72 -2.08
C GLY A 119 -20.04 -13.45 -1.26
N ASP A 120 -20.48 -14.32 -0.33
CA ASP A 120 -19.57 -15.13 0.46
C ASP A 120 -18.87 -16.21 -0.38
N ASP A 121 -19.57 -16.82 -1.32
CA ASP A 121 -18.97 -17.78 -2.26
C ASP A 121 -17.89 -17.11 -3.10
N ILE A 122 -18.18 -15.92 -3.61
CA ILE A 122 -17.25 -15.12 -4.42
C ILE A 122 -16.01 -14.75 -3.58
N ARG A 123 -16.20 -14.32 -2.34
CA ARG A 123 -15.10 -14.01 -1.44
C ARG A 123 -14.17 -15.20 -1.25
N ARG A 124 -14.73 -16.39 -0.97
CA ARG A 124 -13.95 -17.63 -0.79
C ARG A 124 -13.18 -18.00 -2.04
N LEU A 125 -13.79 -17.85 -3.22
CA LEU A 125 -13.12 -18.11 -4.49
C LEU A 125 -11.93 -17.16 -4.71
N VAL A 126 -12.12 -15.87 -4.47
CA VAL A 126 -11.06 -14.87 -4.61
C VAL A 126 -9.91 -15.17 -3.64
N GLU A 127 -10.21 -15.43 -2.38
CA GLU A 127 -9.19 -15.78 -1.38
C GLU A 127 -8.39 -17.02 -1.79
N ALA A 128 -9.07 -18.06 -2.27
CA ALA A 128 -8.42 -19.29 -2.73
C ALA A 128 -7.48 -19.02 -3.91
N GLU A 129 -7.91 -18.20 -4.87
CA GLU A 129 -7.06 -17.84 -6.02
C GLU A 129 -5.86 -16.99 -5.62
N LEU A 130 -6.04 -16.06 -4.69
CA LEU A 130 -4.93 -15.26 -4.17
C LEU A 130 -3.89 -16.12 -3.44
N LEU A 131 -4.34 -17.10 -2.65
CA LEU A 131 -3.44 -18.07 -1.99
C LEU A 131 -2.69 -18.91 -3.03
N ARG A 132 -3.38 -19.38 -4.06
CA ARG A 132 -2.75 -20.15 -5.15
C ARG A 132 -1.65 -19.33 -5.85
N LEU A 133 -1.87 -18.03 -6.03
CA LEU A 133 -0.87 -17.15 -6.63
C LEU A 133 0.33 -16.91 -5.71
N ALA A 134 0.09 -16.87 -4.39
CA ALA A 134 1.17 -16.68 -3.42
C ALA A 134 2.12 -17.89 -3.37
N ASP A 135 1.60 -19.10 -3.61
CA ASP A 135 2.39 -20.35 -3.61
C ASP A 135 3.19 -20.55 -4.91
N LYS A 136 2.91 -19.78 -5.96
CA LYS A 136 3.73 -19.86 -7.17
C LYS A 136 5.07 -19.17 -6.94
N PRO A 137 6.21 -19.90 -7.07
CA PRO A 137 7.49 -19.24 -7.05
C PRO A 137 7.51 -18.16 -8.13
N ARG A 138 7.84 -16.93 -7.75
CA ARG A 138 8.03 -15.84 -8.70
C ARG A 138 9.04 -16.31 -9.74
N ALA A 139 8.60 -16.46 -10.98
CA ALA A 139 9.51 -16.73 -12.07
C ALA A 139 10.55 -15.60 -12.12
N ARG A 140 11.79 -15.95 -11.77
CA ARG A 140 12.93 -15.04 -11.94
C ARG A 140 13.12 -14.82 -13.43
N LYS A 141 12.82 -13.64 -13.85
CA LYS A 141 13.33 -13.20 -15.13
C LYS A 141 14.73 -12.65 -14.95
#